data_e4bc3e19cadc161f7ad0b740dec008b9
#
_entry.id   e4bc3e19cadc161f7ad0b740dec008b9
#
_cell.length_a   1.000
_cell.length_b   1.000
_cell.length_c   1.000
_cell.angle_alpha   90.00
_cell.angle_beta   90.00
_cell.angle_gamma   90.00
#
_symmetry.space_group_name_H-M   'P 1'
#
loop_
_entity.id
_entity.type
_entity.pdbx_description
1 polymer ?
#
loop_
_entity_poly.entity_id
_entity_poly.type
_entity_poly.pdbx_seq_one_letter_code
_entity_poly.pdbx_strand_id
1 'polypeptide(L)'
;MADVKPSFTHRPWLVTTLITCYFLFTGCGGASHQIVGAWHLGDDPNGIVWEFGNDHSVVMGTNRGRYSFGDNNRIKIETSIATSVYQMEISGNKMTLTDPRGSKLEFTRAK
;
A
#
# COMPACT_ATOMS: atom_id res chain seq x y z
N MET A 1 -25.13 38.94 -31.67
CA MET A 1 -25.04 38.53 -31.47
C MET A 1 -24.31 37.80 -31.41
N ALA A 2 -24.00 37.68 -31.65
CA ALA A 2 -23.29 36.89 -31.64
C ALA A 2 -22.87 36.39 -30.63
N ASP A 3 -22.96 36.45 -29.99
CA ASP A 3 -22.60 36.05 -29.05
C ASP A 3 -22.47 34.98 -28.80
N VAL A 4 -22.75 34.82 -28.77
CA VAL A 4 -22.76 33.93 -28.58
C VAL A 4 -21.95 33.26 -28.46
N LYS A 5 -21.67 33.05 -28.67
CA LYS A 5 -20.95 32.39 -28.67
C LYS A 5 -19.99 32.09 -27.98
N PRO A 6 -19.64 32.47 -27.64
CA PRO A 6 -18.51 32.28 -26.91
C PRO A 6 -18.64 31.33 -25.84
N SER A 7 -19.61 31.28 -25.41
CA SER A 7 -19.80 30.52 -24.26
C SER A 7 -19.39 29.09 -24.37
N PHE A 8 -19.41 28.62 -25.54
CA PHE A 8 -19.09 27.28 -25.64
C PHE A 8 -17.69 26.92 -25.41
N THR A 9 -16.83 27.78 -25.55
CA THR A 9 -15.44 27.47 -25.37
C THR A 9 -15.11 27.07 -23.93
N HIS A 10 -15.94 27.37 -23.03
CA HIS A 10 -15.63 27.11 -21.65
C HIS A 10 -15.77 25.66 -21.24
N ARG A 11 -16.54 24.95 -21.94
CA ARG A 11 -16.85 23.62 -21.55
C ARG A 11 -15.65 22.71 -21.43
N PRO A 12 -14.68 22.75 -22.27
CA PRO A 12 -13.54 21.87 -22.18
C PRO A 12 -12.78 22.01 -20.87
N TRP A 13 -12.79 23.16 -20.31
CA TRP A 13 -12.04 23.38 -19.08
C TRP A 13 -12.60 22.58 -17.95
N LEU A 14 -13.88 22.53 -17.85
CA LEU A 14 -14.52 21.82 -16.77
C LEU A 14 -14.19 20.34 -16.80
N VAL A 15 -14.15 19.79 -17.97
CA VAL A 15 -13.83 18.38 -18.12
C VAL A 15 -12.42 18.09 -17.64
N THR A 16 -11.50 18.94 -17.99
CA THR A 16 -10.12 18.77 -17.58
C THR A 16 -9.98 18.79 -16.05
N THR A 17 -10.69 19.68 -15.42
CA THR A 17 -10.65 19.78 -13.98
C THR A 17 -11.14 18.51 -13.31
N LEU A 18 -12.18 17.94 -13.83
CA LEU A 18 -12.72 16.71 -13.27
C LEU A 18 -11.73 15.57 -13.38
N ILE A 19 -11.05 15.47 -14.47
CA ILE A 19 -10.05 14.44 -14.65
C ILE A 19 -8.94 14.56 -13.63
N THR A 20 -8.51 15.76 -13.36
CA THR A 20 -7.47 16.00 -12.39
C THR A 20 -7.87 15.52 -11.00
N CYS A 21 -9.08 15.79 -10.61
CA CYS A 21 -9.56 15.33 -9.32
C CYS A 21 -9.58 13.82 -9.22
N TYR A 22 -9.91 13.18 -10.28
CA TYR A 22 -9.96 11.75 -10.30
C TYR A 22 -8.58 11.14 -10.03
N PHE A 23 -7.55 11.71 -10.62
CA PHE A 23 -6.20 11.21 -10.37
C PHE A 23 -5.81 11.31 -8.91
N LEU A 24 -6.10 12.43 -8.29
CA LEU A 24 -5.77 12.60 -6.89
C LEU A 24 -6.47 11.56 -6.03
N PHE A 25 -7.69 11.28 -6.35
CA PHE A 25 -8.44 10.33 -5.59
C PHE A 25 -7.85 8.93 -5.67
N THR A 26 -7.44 8.48 -6.84
CA THR A 26 -6.89 7.15 -6.98
C THR A 26 -5.57 6.98 -6.26
N GLY A 27 -4.83 8.05 -6.04
CA GLY A 27 -3.55 7.94 -5.36
C GLY A 27 -3.64 7.78 -3.86
N CYS A 28 -4.80 7.98 -3.26
CA CYS A 28 -4.90 8.08 -1.83
C CYS A 28 -5.01 6.77 -1.08
N GLY A 29 -5.49 5.71 -1.65
CA GLY A 29 -5.84 4.54 -0.87
C GLY A 29 -5.00 3.31 -1.14
N GLY A 30 -3.90 3.42 -1.85
CA GLY A 30 -3.24 2.26 -2.40
C GLY A 30 -2.52 1.36 -1.42
N ALA A 31 -1.79 1.93 -0.47
CA ALA A 31 -0.86 1.15 0.33
C ALA A 31 -1.56 0.15 1.26
N SER A 32 -2.63 0.56 1.90
CA SER A 32 -3.30 -0.32 2.85
C SER A 32 -3.99 -1.50 2.19
N HIS A 33 -4.40 -1.34 0.94
CA HIS A 33 -4.98 -2.46 0.21
C HIS A 33 -3.93 -3.36 -0.41
N GLN A 34 -2.79 -2.80 -0.76
CA GLN A 34 -1.75 -3.57 -1.42
C GLN A 34 -1.11 -4.60 -0.51
N ILE A 35 -1.06 -4.34 0.78
CA ILE A 35 -0.41 -5.26 1.70
C ILE A 35 -1.28 -6.47 2.01
N VAL A 36 -2.60 -6.35 1.89
CA VAL A 36 -3.50 -7.44 2.27
C VAL A 36 -3.25 -8.66 1.40
N GLY A 37 -3.09 -9.80 2.04
CA GLY A 37 -2.84 -11.06 1.37
C GLY A 37 -1.66 -11.78 1.97
N ALA A 38 -1.21 -12.81 1.28
CA ALA A 38 -0.12 -13.66 1.74
C ALA A 38 1.14 -13.33 0.96
N TRP A 39 2.26 -13.33 1.68
CA TRP A 39 3.56 -13.00 1.11
C TRP A 39 4.58 -14.03 1.55
N HIS A 40 5.38 -14.52 0.60
CA HIS A 40 6.50 -15.42 0.91
C HIS A 40 7.73 -14.59 1.19
N LEU A 41 8.46 -14.98 2.22
CA LEU A 41 9.75 -14.36 2.49
C LEU A 41 10.75 -14.88 1.46
N GLY A 42 11.35 -13.98 0.71
CA GLY A 42 12.24 -14.34 -0.38
C GLY A 42 11.47 -14.86 -1.57
N ASP A 43 12.14 -15.65 -2.39
CA ASP A 43 11.56 -16.22 -3.60
C ASP A 43 11.19 -17.68 -3.46
N ASP A 44 11.36 -18.26 -2.28
CA ASP A 44 11.12 -19.67 -2.06
C ASP A 44 9.65 -19.92 -1.79
N PRO A 45 8.95 -20.66 -2.65
CA PRO A 45 7.52 -20.93 -2.41
C PRO A 45 7.28 -21.76 -1.15
N ASN A 46 8.29 -22.43 -0.63
CA ASN A 46 8.20 -23.16 0.61
C ASN A 46 8.71 -22.38 1.81
N GLY A 47 9.02 -21.11 1.62
CA GLY A 47 9.52 -20.27 2.68
C GLY A 47 8.44 -19.81 3.63
N ILE A 48 8.86 -19.01 4.59
CA ILE A 48 7.94 -18.46 5.58
C ILE A 48 6.91 -17.58 4.90
N VAL A 49 5.65 -17.73 5.29
CA VAL A 49 4.57 -16.91 4.76
C VAL A 49 4.06 -15.98 5.84
N TRP A 50 3.95 -14.70 5.50
CA TRP A 50 3.30 -13.71 6.35
C TRP A 50 1.98 -13.35 5.68
N GLU A 51 0.91 -13.40 6.44
CA GLU A 51 -0.42 -13.10 5.90
C GLU A 51 -0.99 -11.88 6.59
N PHE A 52 -1.36 -10.86 5.80
CA PHE A 52 -1.91 -9.62 6.32
C PHE A 52 -3.39 -9.56 5.99
N GLY A 53 -4.21 -9.47 7.03
CA GLY A 53 -5.65 -9.37 6.86
C GLY A 53 -6.12 -7.94 6.74
N ASN A 54 -7.30 -7.75 6.19
CA ASN A 54 -7.87 -6.42 6.07
C ASN A 54 -8.42 -5.90 7.40
N ASP A 55 -8.40 -6.71 8.43
CA ASP A 55 -8.80 -6.33 9.77
C ASP A 55 -7.61 -5.92 10.63
N HIS A 56 -6.46 -5.63 10.02
CA HIS A 56 -5.22 -5.26 10.67
C HIS A 56 -4.56 -6.40 11.44
N SER A 57 -4.96 -7.62 11.16
CA SER A 57 -4.28 -8.78 11.72
C SER A 57 -3.12 -9.19 10.83
N VAL A 58 -2.10 -9.80 11.43
CA VAL A 58 -0.99 -10.37 10.68
C VAL A 58 -0.64 -11.71 11.31
N VAL A 59 -0.38 -12.70 10.44
CA VAL A 59 0.07 -14.01 10.87
C VAL A 59 1.44 -14.25 10.25
N MET A 60 2.43 -14.48 11.10
CA MET A 60 3.80 -14.67 10.67
C MET A 60 4.23 -16.07 11.07
N GLY A 61 4.06 -17.02 10.16
CA GLY A 61 4.27 -18.41 10.49
C GLY A 61 3.25 -18.87 11.52
N THR A 62 3.70 -19.14 12.73
CA THR A 62 2.81 -19.54 13.83
C THR A 62 2.48 -18.39 14.76
N ASN A 63 3.09 -17.23 14.58
CA ASN A 63 2.86 -16.08 15.44
C ASN A 63 1.77 -15.20 14.89
N ARG A 64 0.96 -14.66 15.77
CA ARG A 64 -0.10 -13.74 15.38
C ARG A 64 0.14 -12.38 16.00
N GLY A 65 -0.28 -11.36 15.28
CA GLY A 65 -0.15 -10.01 15.77
C GLY A 65 -1.08 -9.07 15.04
N ARG A 66 -0.81 -7.80 15.21
CA ARG A 66 -1.56 -6.74 14.56
C ARG A 66 -0.59 -5.80 13.89
N TYR A 67 -1.04 -5.17 12.83
CA TYR A 67 -0.22 -4.17 12.15
C TYR A 67 -0.99 -2.87 12.01
N SER A 68 -0.24 -1.78 11.93
CA SER A 68 -0.80 -0.47 11.66
C SER A 68 0.20 0.35 10.86
N PHE A 69 -0.29 1.37 10.18
CA PHE A 69 0.55 2.21 9.36
C PHE A 69 0.87 3.51 10.08
N GLY A 70 2.10 3.99 9.89
CA GLY A 70 2.53 5.27 10.39
C GLY A 70 2.89 6.20 9.25
N ASP A 71 3.57 7.29 9.60
CA ASP A 71 3.99 8.29 8.62
C ASP A 71 5.11 7.74 7.74
N ASN A 72 5.23 8.29 6.54
CA ASN A 72 6.35 7.99 5.63
C ASN A 72 6.44 6.51 5.28
N ASN A 73 5.32 5.89 5.04
CA ASN A 73 5.26 4.47 4.63
C ASN A 73 5.84 3.53 5.66
N ARG A 74 5.69 3.84 6.93
CA ARG A 74 6.10 2.93 7.98
C ARG A 74 4.98 2.00 8.35
N ILE A 75 5.35 0.80 8.76
CA ILE A 75 4.40 -0.17 9.26
C ILE A 75 4.89 -0.65 10.62
N LYS A 76 3.98 -0.70 11.58
CA LYS A 76 4.26 -1.22 12.91
C LYS A 76 3.59 -2.55 13.06
N ILE A 77 4.34 -3.55 13.48
CA ILE A 77 3.82 -4.90 13.69
C ILE A 77 3.99 -5.25 15.16
N GLU A 78 2.89 -5.55 15.81
CA GLU A 78 2.88 -5.89 17.23
C GLU A 78 2.47 -7.33 17.43
N THR A 79 3.30 -8.07 18.12
CA THR A 79 2.97 -9.42 18.53
C THR A 79 3.01 -9.49 20.06
N SER A 80 2.68 -10.65 20.60
CA SER A 80 2.70 -10.82 22.07
C SER A 80 4.11 -10.71 22.66
N ILE A 81 5.14 -10.86 21.84
CA ILE A 81 6.52 -10.86 22.33
C ILE A 81 7.32 -9.66 21.91
N ALA A 82 6.90 -8.91 20.90
CA ALA A 82 7.70 -7.79 20.39
C ALA A 82 6.88 -6.85 19.56
N THR A 83 7.38 -5.62 19.46
CA THR A 83 6.85 -4.61 18.52
C THR A 83 7.97 -4.20 17.58
N SER A 84 7.72 -4.24 16.30
CA SER A 84 8.70 -3.88 15.29
C SER A 84 8.14 -2.82 14.36
N VAL A 85 8.99 -1.89 13.97
CA VAL A 85 8.62 -0.83 13.02
C VAL A 85 9.54 -0.95 11.81
N TYR A 86 8.94 -0.96 10.63
CA TYR A 86 9.67 -1.10 9.39
C TYR A 86 9.32 0.03 8.43
N GLN A 87 10.27 0.38 7.58
CA GLN A 87 9.98 1.19 6.41
C GLN A 87 9.48 0.24 5.33
N MET A 88 8.34 0.54 4.73
CA MET A 88 7.68 -0.38 3.81
C MET A 88 7.69 0.15 2.38
N GLU A 89 7.98 -0.73 1.43
CA GLU A 89 7.84 -0.44 0.02
C GLU A 89 7.16 -1.61 -0.67
N ILE A 90 6.12 -1.34 -1.43
CA ILE A 90 5.43 -2.36 -2.21
C ILE A 90 5.44 -1.93 -3.66
N SER A 91 5.87 -2.83 -4.52
CA SER A 91 5.89 -2.60 -5.96
C SER A 91 5.41 -3.87 -6.64
N GLY A 92 4.19 -3.85 -7.15
CA GLY A 92 3.60 -5.03 -7.78
C GLY A 92 3.51 -6.19 -6.81
N ASN A 93 4.19 -7.27 -7.12
CA ASN A 93 4.18 -8.48 -6.30
C ASN A 93 5.35 -8.57 -5.34
N LYS A 94 6.08 -7.48 -5.15
CA LYS A 94 7.22 -7.43 -4.26
C LYS A 94 6.97 -6.48 -3.11
N MET A 95 7.43 -6.84 -1.93
CA MET A 95 7.36 -5.97 -0.76
C MET A 95 8.71 -6.02 -0.05
N THR A 96 9.20 -4.86 0.35
CA THR A 96 10.43 -4.78 1.14
C THR A 96 10.13 -4.08 2.45
N LEU A 97 10.55 -4.70 3.54
CA LEU A 97 10.47 -4.12 4.88
C LEU A 97 11.87 -3.89 5.39
N THR A 98 12.19 -2.65 5.69
CA THR A 98 13.53 -2.28 6.18
C THR A 98 13.43 -1.91 7.65
N ASP A 99 14.22 -2.55 8.50
CA ASP A 99 14.19 -2.25 9.92
C ASP A 99 15.07 -1.03 10.24
N PRO A 100 15.03 -0.51 11.46
CA PRO A 100 15.81 0.68 11.80
C PRO A 100 17.32 0.50 11.68
N ARG A 101 17.79 -0.72 11.66
CA ARG A 101 19.22 -0.98 11.49
C ARG A 101 19.64 -1.08 10.05
N GLY A 102 18.69 -1.03 9.13
CA GLY A 102 18.97 -1.13 7.71
C GLY A 102 18.85 -2.53 7.14
N SER A 103 18.49 -3.52 7.95
CA SER A 103 18.26 -4.87 7.44
C SER A 103 16.95 -4.92 6.66
N LYS A 104 16.95 -5.68 5.59
CA LYS A 104 15.80 -5.76 4.71
C LYS A 104 15.20 -7.15 4.67
N LEU A 105 13.88 -7.18 4.72
CA LEU A 105 13.12 -8.40 4.48
C LEU A 105 12.41 -8.23 3.16
N GLU A 106 12.67 -9.13 2.23
CA GLU A 106 12.08 -9.04 0.89
C GLU A 106 11.06 -10.14 0.72
N PHE A 107 9.88 -9.76 0.27
CA PHE A 107 8.76 -10.68 0.13
C PHE A 107 8.26 -10.69 -1.30
N THR A 108 7.71 -11.82 -1.68
CA THR A 108 7.01 -11.99 -2.96
C THR A 108 5.59 -12.41 -2.67
N ARG A 109 4.64 -11.83 -3.38
CA ARG A 109 3.23 -12.16 -3.14
C ARG A 109 2.97 -13.61 -3.46
N ALA A 110 2.31 -14.30 -2.54
CA ALA A 110 1.91 -15.67 -2.74
C ALA A 110 0.72 -15.74 -3.68
N LYS A 111 0.64 -16.81 -4.44
CA LYS A 111 -0.47 -17.00 -5.36
C LYS A 111 -1.56 -17.85 -4.78
#